data_fd46f58b4657d61e437ca0e31c873f25
#
_entry.id   fd46f58b4657d61e437ca0e31c873f25
#
_cell.length_a   1.000
_cell.length_b   1.000
_cell.length_c   1.000
_cell.angle_alpha   90.00
_cell.angle_beta   90.00
_cell.angle_gamma   90.00
#
_symmetry.space_group_name_H-M   'P 1'
#
loop_
_entity.id
_entity.type
_entity.pdbx_description
1 polymer ?
#
loop_
_entity_poly.entity_id
_entity_poly.type
_entity_poly.pdbx_seq_one_letter_code
_entity_poly.pdbx_strand_id
1 'polypeptide(L)'
;VLFVREGRVLGSRTYYPTTRLDEDETSVLDAFMPQFYLSGRQTIPQEIVVSHKPNDATLLCDTLMEQSKRKVVIKTQVRDARARWLQLAKQTAETNLESFLSGKHTMAGRLEELRRELDLDLPPVRMECFDISHSSGEATVASCVVFDSNGARKADYRTFNIEGITGG
;
A
#
# COMPACT_ATOMS: atom_id res chain seq x y z
N VAL A 1 0.62 0.18 -9.85
CA VAL A 1 1.30 1.15 -10.72
C VAL A 1 2.57 0.53 -11.26
N LEU A 2 2.72 0.50 -12.59
CA LEU A 2 3.90 0.02 -13.29
C LEU A 2 4.73 1.23 -13.75
N PHE A 3 6.01 1.25 -13.44
CA PHE A 3 6.91 2.33 -13.84
C PHE A 3 7.70 1.93 -15.08
N VAL A 4 7.60 2.76 -16.14
CA VAL A 4 8.27 2.54 -17.40
C VAL A 4 9.10 3.76 -17.77
N ARG A 5 10.33 3.54 -18.21
CA ARG A 5 11.23 4.60 -18.69
C ARG A 5 12.00 4.09 -19.91
N GLU A 6 12.08 4.91 -20.96
CA GLU A 6 12.79 4.57 -22.20
C GLU A 6 12.42 3.19 -22.78
N GLY A 7 11.13 2.84 -22.70
CA GLY A 7 10.63 1.55 -23.19
C GLY A 7 10.94 0.34 -22.28
N ARG A 8 11.51 0.54 -21.10
CA ARG A 8 11.85 -0.52 -20.14
C ARG A 8 11.02 -0.40 -18.88
N VAL A 9 10.54 -1.53 -18.39
CA VAL A 9 9.86 -1.62 -17.09
C VAL A 9 10.91 -1.54 -15.98
N LEU A 10 10.80 -0.53 -15.13
CA LEU A 10 11.71 -0.32 -13.99
C LEU A 10 11.24 -1.07 -12.75
N GLY A 11 9.95 -1.35 -12.64
CA GLY A 11 9.35 -2.03 -11.51
C GLY A 11 7.87 -1.71 -11.36
N SER A 12 7.27 -2.25 -10.31
CA SER A 12 5.88 -2.00 -9.96
C SER A 12 5.72 -1.67 -8.49
N ARG A 13 4.65 -0.95 -8.15
CA ARG A 13 4.22 -0.72 -6.77
C ARG A 13 2.72 -0.92 -6.69
N THR A 14 2.29 -1.70 -5.74
CA THR A 14 0.88 -1.98 -5.49
C THR A 14 0.35 -1.05 -4.40
N TYR A 15 -0.86 -0.56 -4.62
CA TYR A 15 -1.62 0.25 -3.68
C TYR A 15 -2.98 -0.39 -3.50
N TYR A 16 -3.49 -0.38 -2.28
CA TYR A 16 -4.79 -0.93 -1.92
C TYR A 16 -5.64 0.22 -1.35
N PRO A 17 -6.31 1.02 -2.22
CA PRO A 17 -7.19 2.08 -1.73
C PRO A 17 -8.36 1.49 -0.96
N THR A 18 -8.80 2.18 0.08
CA THR A 18 -10.03 1.84 0.78
C THR A 18 -11.19 2.30 -0.07
N THR A 19 -12.00 1.37 -0.55
CA THR A 19 -13.16 1.61 -1.40
C THR A 19 -14.44 1.29 -0.65
N ARG A 20 -15.54 1.92 -1.04
CA ARG A 20 -16.89 1.50 -0.63
C ARG A 20 -17.36 0.34 -1.52
N LEU A 21 -18.32 -0.43 -1.04
CA LEU A 21 -18.78 -1.65 -1.71
C LEU A 21 -19.40 -1.42 -3.09
N ASP A 22 -19.83 -0.20 -3.38
CA ASP A 22 -20.53 0.23 -4.59
C ASP A 22 -19.70 1.13 -5.52
N GLU A 23 -18.43 1.34 -5.22
CA GLU A 23 -17.53 2.13 -6.07
C GLU A 23 -17.02 1.30 -7.25
N ASP A 24 -17.18 1.84 -8.46
CA ASP A 24 -16.61 1.25 -9.68
C ASP A 24 -15.12 1.56 -9.87
N GLU A 25 -14.48 0.88 -10.80
CA GLU A 25 -13.05 1.05 -11.08
C GLU A 25 -12.70 2.47 -11.55
N THR A 26 -13.63 3.17 -12.20
CA THR A 26 -13.43 4.54 -12.67
C THR A 26 -13.39 5.50 -11.50
N SER A 27 -14.32 5.37 -10.56
CA SER A 27 -14.37 6.18 -9.33
C SER A 27 -13.11 5.98 -8.47
N VAL A 28 -12.62 4.74 -8.37
CA VAL A 28 -11.36 4.43 -7.68
C VAL A 28 -10.17 5.13 -8.35
N LEU A 29 -10.08 5.13 -9.67
CA LEU A 29 -9.03 5.83 -10.40
C LEU A 29 -9.13 7.35 -10.26
N ASP A 30 -10.33 7.91 -10.31
CA ASP A 30 -10.59 9.34 -10.13
C ASP A 30 -10.12 9.84 -8.76
N ALA A 31 -10.31 9.06 -7.72
CA ALA A 31 -9.82 9.38 -6.38
C ALA A 31 -8.31 9.15 -6.22
N PHE A 32 -7.79 8.05 -6.77
CA PHE A 32 -6.41 7.64 -6.60
C PHE A 32 -5.41 8.53 -7.35
N MET A 33 -5.68 8.87 -8.61
CA MET A 33 -4.71 9.56 -9.47
C MET A 33 -4.31 10.94 -8.94
N PRO A 34 -5.23 11.82 -8.51
CA PRO A 34 -4.86 13.09 -7.91
C PRO A 34 -4.02 12.90 -6.63
N GLN A 35 -4.43 12.00 -5.73
CA GLN A 35 -3.69 11.74 -4.50
C GLN A 35 -2.27 11.23 -4.78
N PHE A 36 -2.12 10.38 -5.79
CA PHE A 36 -0.83 9.81 -6.16
C PHE A 36 0.14 10.86 -6.72
N TYR A 37 -0.30 11.69 -7.65
CA TYR A 37 0.56 12.63 -8.36
C TYR A 37 0.70 13.99 -7.66
N LEU A 38 -0.38 14.52 -7.05
CA LEU A 38 -0.37 15.86 -6.45
C LEU A 38 0.20 15.88 -5.02
N SER A 39 0.48 14.72 -4.43
CA SER A 39 1.16 14.62 -3.12
C SER A 39 2.60 15.15 -3.11
N GLY A 40 3.16 15.50 -4.26
CA GLY A 40 4.54 15.98 -4.42
C GLY A 40 5.63 14.91 -4.25
N ARG A 41 5.24 13.66 -3.98
CA ARG A 41 6.17 12.55 -3.72
C ARG A 41 6.57 11.77 -4.97
N GLN A 42 5.87 11.99 -6.08
CA GLN A 42 6.06 11.24 -7.32
C GLN A 42 6.49 12.15 -8.46
N THR A 43 7.36 11.63 -9.31
CA THR A 43 7.70 12.30 -10.57
C THR A 43 6.53 12.16 -11.53
N ILE A 44 6.05 13.29 -12.08
CA ILE A 44 4.97 13.32 -13.06
C ILE A 44 5.54 12.93 -14.43
N PRO A 45 5.08 11.82 -15.06
CA PRO A 45 5.52 11.41 -16.38
C PRO A 45 4.82 12.21 -17.48
N GLN A 46 5.37 12.16 -18.69
CA GLN A 46 4.72 12.78 -19.86
C GLN A 46 3.50 11.97 -20.34
N GLU A 47 3.46 10.68 -20.08
CA GLU A 47 2.37 9.80 -20.49
C GLU A 47 1.94 8.90 -19.34
N ILE A 48 0.64 8.86 -19.08
CA ILE A 48 -0.01 8.00 -18.12
C ILE A 48 -0.96 7.09 -18.88
N VAL A 49 -0.80 5.78 -18.74
CA VAL A 49 -1.67 4.78 -19.37
C VAL A 49 -2.53 4.16 -18.30
N VAL A 50 -3.85 4.17 -18.49
CA VAL A 50 -4.83 3.66 -17.55
C VAL A 50 -5.83 2.74 -18.22
N SER A 51 -6.45 1.84 -17.44
CA SER A 51 -7.46 0.89 -17.92
C SER A 51 -8.80 1.55 -18.28
N HIS A 52 -9.19 2.57 -17.50
CA HIS A 52 -10.43 3.32 -17.65
C HIS A 52 -10.13 4.81 -17.74
N LYS A 53 -10.93 5.53 -18.51
CA LYS A 53 -10.76 6.97 -18.64
C LYS A 53 -11.32 7.64 -17.37
N PRO A 54 -10.49 8.40 -16.63
CA PRO A 54 -11.00 9.20 -15.52
C PRO A 54 -12.03 10.22 -15.98
N ASN A 55 -13.05 10.49 -15.17
CA ASN A 55 -14.11 11.45 -15.50
C ASN A 55 -13.53 12.85 -15.74
N ASP A 56 -12.64 13.30 -14.85
CA ASP A 56 -12.00 14.61 -14.91
C ASP A 56 -10.60 14.57 -15.52
N ALA A 57 -10.36 13.67 -16.51
CA ALA A 57 -9.06 13.47 -17.12
C ALA A 57 -8.43 14.77 -17.68
N THR A 58 -9.24 15.67 -18.24
CA THR A 58 -8.76 16.96 -18.77
C THR A 58 -8.24 17.85 -17.66
N LEU A 59 -9.04 18.06 -16.62
CA LEU A 59 -8.67 18.87 -15.47
C LEU A 59 -7.40 18.33 -14.78
N LEU A 60 -7.34 17.01 -14.62
CA LEU A 60 -6.16 16.36 -14.05
C LEU A 60 -4.91 16.57 -14.92
N CYS A 61 -5.02 16.41 -16.26
CA CYS A 61 -3.92 16.69 -17.19
C CYS A 61 -3.43 18.15 -17.06
N ASP A 62 -4.34 19.11 -17.03
CA ASP A 62 -4.00 20.55 -16.95
C ASP A 62 -3.27 20.85 -15.63
N THR A 63 -3.76 20.32 -14.51
CA THR A 63 -3.12 20.46 -13.20
C THR A 63 -1.73 19.84 -13.17
N LEU A 64 -1.57 18.64 -13.74
CA LEU A 64 -0.28 17.95 -13.82
C LEU A 64 0.70 18.66 -14.76
N MET A 65 0.22 19.24 -15.85
CA MET A 65 1.03 20.08 -16.76
C MET A 65 1.50 21.34 -16.07
N GLU A 66 0.64 22.00 -15.30
CA GLU A 66 1.01 23.20 -14.53
C GLU A 66 2.08 22.87 -13.49
N GLN A 67 1.94 21.80 -12.76
CA GLN A 67 2.90 21.39 -11.71
C GLN A 67 4.24 20.92 -12.31
N SER A 68 4.21 20.12 -13.38
CA SER A 68 5.42 19.53 -13.98
C SER A 68 6.14 20.47 -14.98
N LYS A 69 5.46 21.54 -15.43
CA LYS A 69 5.89 22.42 -16.52
C LYS A 69 6.18 21.66 -17.84
N ARG A 70 5.52 20.50 -18.02
CA ARG A 70 5.70 19.64 -19.19
C ARG A 70 4.33 19.14 -19.65
N LYS A 71 4.24 18.78 -20.95
CA LYS A 71 3.02 18.16 -21.48
C LYS A 71 2.79 16.81 -20.82
N VAL A 72 1.60 16.60 -20.28
CA VAL A 72 1.14 15.34 -19.69
C VAL A 72 -0.10 14.87 -20.46
N VAL A 73 -0.16 13.61 -20.79
CA VAL A 73 -1.31 12.99 -21.47
C VAL A 73 -1.73 11.71 -20.76
N ILE A 74 -3.04 11.54 -20.58
CA ILE A 74 -3.64 10.31 -20.07
C ILE A 74 -4.23 9.54 -21.26
N LYS A 75 -3.87 8.27 -21.40
CA LYS A 75 -4.29 7.40 -22.49
C LYS A 75 -4.95 6.13 -21.97
N THR A 76 -6.07 5.77 -22.58
CA THR A 76 -6.77 4.50 -22.32
C THR A 76 -6.65 3.54 -23.50
N GLN A 77 -6.67 4.08 -24.73
CA GLN A 77 -6.52 3.30 -25.95
C GLN A 77 -5.05 3.33 -26.38
N VAL A 78 -4.39 2.22 -26.22
CA VAL A 78 -2.96 2.05 -26.54
C VAL A 78 -2.72 0.80 -27.36
N ARG A 79 -1.61 0.78 -28.10
CA ARG A 79 -1.20 -0.33 -28.98
C ARG A 79 0.21 -0.79 -28.62
N ASP A 80 0.60 -1.91 -29.19
CA ASP A 80 1.96 -2.47 -29.14
C ASP A 80 2.52 -2.60 -27.71
N ALA A 81 3.68 -2.05 -27.47
CA ALA A 81 4.35 -2.14 -26.18
C ALA A 81 3.51 -1.57 -25.03
N ARG A 82 2.79 -0.46 -25.26
CA ARG A 82 1.93 0.16 -24.23
C ARG A 82 0.75 -0.74 -23.85
N ALA A 83 0.15 -1.42 -24.82
CA ALA A 83 -0.92 -2.38 -24.57
C ALA A 83 -0.41 -3.56 -23.73
N ARG A 84 0.79 -4.06 -24.00
CA ARG A 84 1.44 -5.11 -23.20
C ARG A 84 1.73 -4.66 -21.78
N TRP A 85 2.20 -3.42 -21.58
CA TRP A 85 2.44 -2.88 -20.25
C TRP A 85 1.14 -2.70 -19.46
N LEU A 86 0.07 -2.24 -20.12
CA LEU A 86 -1.24 -2.11 -19.49
C LEU A 86 -1.77 -3.49 -19.04
N GLN A 87 -1.65 -4.49 -19.89
CA GLN A 87 -2.04 -5.85 -19.55
C GLN A 87 -1.21 -6.42 -18.40
N LEU A 88 0.11 -6.23 -18.43
CA LEU A 88 0.99 -6.63 -17.32
C LEU A 88 0.60 -5.94 -16.02
N ALA A 89 0.28 -4.65 -16.05
CA ALA A 89 -0.17 -3.92 -14.86
C ALA A 89 -1.49 -4.47 -14.31
N LYS A 90 -2.45 -4.82 -15.18
CA LYS A 90 -3.71 -5.46 -14.78
C LYS A 90 -3.47 -6.82 -14.12
N GLN A 91 -2.76 -7.72 -14.78
CA GLN A 91 -2.45 -9.05 -14.24
C GLN A 91 -1.71 -8.97 -12.90
N THR A 92 -0.74 -8.05 -12.79
CA THR A 92 -0.03 -7.83 -11.53
C THR A 92 -0.97 -7.33 -10.43
N ALA A 93 -1.92 -6.44 -10.76
CA ALA A 93 -2.90 -5.95 -9.81
C ALA A 93 -3.85 -7.05 -9.34
N GLU A 94 -4.37 -7.86 -10.26
CA GLU A 94 -5.25 -9.00 -9.98
C GLU A 94 -4.56 -10.03 -9.06
N THR A 95 -3.37 -10.50 -9.43
CA THR A 95 -2.60 -11.46 -8.63
C THR A 95 -2.28 -10.91 -7.23
N ASN A 96 -1.89 -9.65 -7.14
CA ASN A 96 -1.59 -9.03 -5.84
C ASN A 96 -2.87 -8.85 -4.99
N LEU A 97 -4.00 -8.53 -5.61
CA LEU A 97 -5.28 -8.42 -4.92
C LEU A 97 -5.74 -9.79 -4.37
N GLU A 98 -5.67 -10.84 -5.18
CA GLU A 98 -5.99 -12.20 -4.74
C GLU A 98 -5.10 -12.63 -3.57
N SER A 99 -3.80 -12.39 -3.65
CA SER A 99 -2.87 -12.68 -2.57
C SER A 99 -3.17 -11.87 -1.30
N PHE A 100 -3.52 -10.61 -1.44
CA PHE A 100 -3.90 -9.74 -0.33
C PHE A 100 -5.19 -10.20 0.34
N LEU A 101 -6.21 -10.57 -0.44
CA LEU A 101 -7.48 -11.08 0.08
C LEU A 101 -7.29 -12.44 0.76
N SER A 102 -6.54 -13.34 0.15
CA SER A 102 -6.20 -14.63 0.76
C SER A 102 -5.46 -14.47 2.08
N GLY A 103 -4.51 -13.52 2.15
CA GLY A 103 -3.82 -13.18 3.40
C GLY A 103 -4.76 -12.65 4.48
N LYS A 104 -5.72 -11.81 4.12
CA LYS A 104 -6.75 -11.32 5.06
C LYS A 104 -7.64 -12.45 5.60
N HIS A 105 -8.12 -13.34 4.73
CA HIS A 105 -8.91 -14.49 5.17
C HIS A 105 -8.13 -15.39 6.13
N THR A 106 -6.85 -15.66 5.82
CA THR A 106 -5.98 -16.44 6.69
C THR A 106 -5.74 -15.74 8.04
N MET A 107 -5.57 -14.41 8.04
CA MET A 107 -5.39 -13.66 9.28
C MET A 107 -6.65 -13.67 10.14
N ALA A 108 -7.82 -13.46 9.56
CA ALA A 108 -9.09 -13.53 10.27
C ALA A 108 -9.31 -14.93 10.90
N GLY A 109 -8.97 -16.00 10.18
CA GLY A 109 -9.01 -17.37 10.69
C GLY A 109 -8.07 -17.57 11.90
N ARG A 110 -6.84 -17.05 11.80
CA ARG A 110 -5.85 -17.12 12.91
C ARG A 110 -6.30 -16.35 14.14
N LEU A 111 -6.93 -15.18 13.96
CA LEU A 111 -7.46 -14.39 15.07
C LEU A 111 -8.64 -15.04 15.75
N GLU A 112 -9.50 -15.73 14.98
CA GLU A 112 -10.59 -16.51 15.54
C GLU A 112 -10.09 -17.77 16.28
N GLU A 113 -9.04 -18.40 15.79
CA GLU A 113 -8.36 -19.49 16.47
C GLU A 113 -7.73 -19.01 17.79
N LEU A 114 -7.02 -17.89 17.75
CA LEU A 114 -6.45 -17.25 18.93
C LEU A 114 -7.52 -16.86 19.95
N ARG A 115 -8.66 -16.32 19.50
CA ARG A 115 -9.81 -16.02 20.37
C ARG A 115 -10.24 -17.26 21.15
N ARG A 116 -10.36 -18.39 20.48
CA ARG A 116 -10.79 -19.66 21.11
C ARG A 116 -9.74 -20.18 22.10
N GLU A 117 -8.47 -20.18 21.72
CA GLU A 117 -7.38 -20.67 22.57
C GLU A 117 -7.18 -19.86 23.83
N LEU A 118 -7.43 -18.54 23.75
CA LEU A 118 -7.29 -17.62 24.90
C LEU A 118 -8.62 -17.34 25.61
N ASP A 119 -9.73 -18.00 25.21
CA ASP A 119 -11.08 -17.83 25.77
C ASP A 119 -11.51 -16.34 25.83
N LEU A 120 -11.25 -15.62 24.72
CA LEU A 120 -11.63 -14.22 24.61
C LEU A 120 -13.08 -14.09 24.11
N ASP A 121 -13.81 -13.10 24.60
CA ASP A 121 -15.19 -12.82 24.15
C ASP A 121 -15.25 -12.46 22.68
N LEU A 122 -14.27 -11.68 22.18
CA LEU A 122 -14.18 -11.22 20.80
C LEU A 122 -12.77 -11.45 20.23
N PRO A 123 -12.64 -11.60 18.90
CA PRO A 123 -11.32 -11.66 18.27
C PRO A 123 -10.51 -10.38 18.55
N PRO A 124 -9.21 -10.50 18.85
CA PRO A 124 -8.39 -9.34 19.13
C PRO A 124 -8.27 -8.44 17.90
N VAL A 125 -8.57 -7.16 18.06
CA VAL A 125 -8.45 -6.15 17.00
C VAL A 125 -7.04 -5.53 16.91
N ARG A 126 -6.28 -5.66 18.00
CA ARG A 126 -4.89 -5.19 18.12
C ARG A 126 -4.13 -6.12 19.06
N MET A 127 -2.93 -6.48 18.64
CA MET A 127 -2.00 -7.28 19.43
C MET A 127 -0.65 -6.57 19.46
N GLU A 128 -0.04 -6.54 20.63
CA GLU A 128 1.30 -5.99 20.83
C GLU A 128 2.19 -7.04 21.46
N CYS A 129 3.40 -7.16 20.94
CA CYS A 129 4.41 -8.03 21.50
C CYS A 129 5.64 -7.21 21.82
N PHE A 130 6.12 -7.37 23.07
CA PHE A 130 7.32 -6.71 23.57
C PHE A 130 8.44 -7.72 23.71
N ASP A 131 9.57 -7.42 23.11
CA ASP A 131 10.82 -8.14 23.30
C ASP A 131 11.83 -7.25 24.01
N ILE A 132 12.39 -7.75 25.12
CA ILE A 132 13.34 -7.00 25.94
C ILE A 132 14.72 -7.65 25.78
N SER A 133 15.64 -6.91 25.19
CA SER A 133 17.02 -7.34 24.99
C SER A 133 17.96 -6.62 25.92
N HIS A 134 18.81 -7.38 26.62
CA HIS A 134 19.92 -6.88 27.42
C HIS A 134 21.22 -6.98 26.62
N SER A 135 21.84 -5.86 26.32
CA SER A 135 23.26 -5.86 25.92
C SER A 135 24.12 -5.92 27.18
N SER A 136 24.99 -6.90 27.27
CA SER A 136 25.88 -7.10 28.43
C SER A 136 26.56 -5.79 28.84
N GLY A 137 25.94 -5.06 29.75
CA GLY A 137 26.56 -3.98 30.52
C GLY A 137 26.04 -2.57 30.37
N GLU A 138 25.27 -2.16 29.32
CA GLU A 138 25.05 -0.71 29.17
C GLU A 138 23.66 -0.23 28.79
N ALA A 139 22.83 -0.98 28.12
CA ALA A 139 21.49 -0.48 27.78
C ALA A 139 20.50 -1.62 27.57
N THR A 140 19.40 -1.56 28.31
CA THR A 140 18.24 -2.42 28.06
C THR A 140 17.33 -1.73 27.07
N VAL A 141 17.02 -2.42 25.98
CA VAL A 141 16.15 -1.93 24.92
C VAL A 141 14.95 -2.87 24.81
N ALA A 142 13.74 -2.31 24.77
CA ALA A 142 12.54 -3.05 24.42
C ALA A 142 12.08 -2.66 23.03
N SER A 143 11.72 -3.65 22.21
CA SER A 143 11.02 -3.46 20.96
C SER A 143 9.55 -3.86 21.10
N CYS A 144 8.68 -3.06 20.49
CA CYS A 144 7.26 -3.35 20.40
C CYS A 144 6.89 -3.58 18.93
N VAL A 145 6.31 -4.72 18.62
CA VAL A 145 5.71 -5.03 17.33
C VAL A 145 4.20 -5.07 17.47
N VAL A 146 3.50 -4.58 16.47
CA VAL A 146 2.05 -4.41 16.50
C VAL A 146 1.42 -5.13 15.31
N PHE A 147 0.34 -5.86 15.60
CA PHE A 147 -0.48 -6.56 14.62
C PHE A 147 -1.95 -6.20 14.79
N ASP A 148 -2.69 -6.21 13.68
CA ASP A 148 -4.14 -6.08 13.65
C ASP A 148 -4.75 -7.11 12.68
N SER A 149 -6.06 -6.99 12.40
CA SER A 149 -6.77 -7.85 11.45
C SER A 149 -6.21 -7.81 10.01
N ASN A 150 -5.35 -6.84 9.69
CA ASN A 150 -4.70 -6.73 8.38
C ASN A 150 -3.24 -7.25 8.40
N GLY A 151 -2.76 -7.71 9.55
CA GLY A 151 -1.39 -8.18 9.75
C GLY A 151 -0.50 -7.18 10.47
N ALA A 152 0.79 -7.17 10.15
CA ALA A 152 1.79 -6.37 10.84
C ALA A 152 1.64 -4.86 10.57
N ARG A 153 1.43 -4.06 11.62
CA ARG A 153 1.34 -2.60 11.57
C ARG A 153 2.70 -1.95 11.81
N LYS A 154 3.56 -2.00 10.82
CA LYS A 154 4.94 -1.50 10.93
C LYS A 154 5.03 -0.01 11.31
N ALA A 155 4.03 0.80 10.99
CA ALA A 155 3.96 2.21 11.38
C ALA A 155 3.86 2.42 12.91
N ASP A 156 3.33 1.41 13.60
CA ASP A 156 3.13 1.43 15.06
C ASP A 156 4.26 0.75 15.83
N TYR A 157 5.28 0.22 15.15
CA TYR A 157 6.44 -0.36 15.81
C TYR A 157 7.22 0.70 16.58
N ARG A 158 7.64 0.38 17.78
CA ARG A 158 8.39 1.28 18.66
C ARG A 158 9.57 0.58 19.29
N THR A 159 10.58 1.36 19.60
CA THR A 159 11.73 0.95 20.41
C THR A 159 11.80 1.86 21.63
N PHE A 160 12.03 1.29 22.79
CA PHE A 160 12.09 1.99 24.06
C PHE A 160 13.45 1.72 24.70
N ASN A 161 14.09 2.76 25.18
CA ASN A 161 15.22 2.63 26.10
C ASN A 161 14.63 2.45 27.51
N ILE A 162 15.03 1.40 28.20
CA ILE A 162 14.55 1.10 29.55
C ILE A 162 15.61 1.55 30.55
N GLU A 163 15.23 2.49 31.40
CA GLU A 163 16.11 3.02 32.46
C GLU A 163 15.74 2.39 33.81
N GLY A 164 16.68 2.33 34.74
CA GLY A 164 16.42 1.93 36.11
C GLY A 164 16.38 0.43 36.39
N ILE A 165 16.81 -0.41 35.45
CA ILE A 165 17.03 -1.83 35.75
C ILE A 165 18.39 -1.99 36.43
N THR A 166 18.41 -2.06 37.75
CA THR A 166 19.55 -2.58 38.47
C THR A 166 19.63 -4.08 38.25
N GLY A 167 20.74 -4.53 37.65
CA GLY A 167 20.96 -5.96 37.42
C GLY A 167 20.83 -6.75 38.72
N GLY A 168 20.02 -7.82 38.64
CA GLY A 168 20.00 -8.87 39.64
C GLY A 168 21.09 -9.88 39.35
#